data_4346638df3755a077557ebc3b187cb5d
#
_entry.id   4346638df3755a077557ebc3b187cb5d
#
_cell.length_a   1.000
_cell.length_b   1.000
_cell.length_c   1.000
_cell.angle_alpha   90.00
_cell.angle_beta   90.00
_cell.angle_gamma   90.00
#
_symmetry.space_group_name_H-M   'P 1'
#
loop_
_entity.id
_entity.type
_entity.pdbx_description
1 polymer ?
#
loop_
_entity_poly.entity_id
_entity_poly.type
_entity_poly.pdbx_seq_one_letter_code
_entity_poly.pdbx_strand_id
1 'polypeptide(L)'
;RKGRRHRGTATRFLLTHEGPFRIYCRSNPGFHLAGSADTPLILIGTGTGIAPLMGLLREMQAQGIRRETVLIFGEKHRSEDFLYEDELKALQQEGVLGELITAFSRDGADKYYVQHAIADHADRLRPMLEKGAHVYVCGNKAHLEEAVAQAFDTLMANSDRLPANDRWWKLMQR
;
A
#
# COMPACT_ATOMS: atom_id res chain seq x y z
N ARG A 1 -20.87 -17.86 17.21
CA ARG A 1 -21.35 -16.68 17.98
C ARG A 1 -22.36 -15.92 17.11
N LYS A 2 -23.59 -16.43 17.00
CA LYS A 2 -24.67 -15.81 16.26
C LYS A 2 -25.31 -14.70 17.11
N GLY A 3 -25.45 -13.49 16.55
CA GLY A 3 -26.42 -12.51 17.03
C GLY A 3 -25.90 -11.27 17.77
N ARG A 4 -24.63 -11.11 18.09
CA ARG A 4 -24.16 -9.88 18.76
C ARG A 4 -23.49 -8.93 17.77
N ARG A 5 -24.19 -7.84 17.40
CA ARG A 5 -23.58 -6.74 16.65
C ARG A 5 -22.49 -6.09 17.52
N HIS A 6 -21.23 -6.35 17.21
CA HIS A 6 -20.10 -5.69 17.85
C HIS A 6 -19.90 -4.32 17.18
N ARG A 7 -20.32 -3.27 17.85
CA ARG A 7 -20.02 -1.89 17.44
C ARG A 7 -18.69 -1.53 18.12
N GLY A 8 -17.61 -1.41 17.35
CA GLY A 8 -16.31 -1.01 17.89
C GLY A 8 -16.39 0.27 18.73
N THR A 9 -15.64 0.35 19.82
CA THR A 9 -15.71 1.47 20.78
C THR A 9 -15.44 2.82 20.12
N ALA A 10 -14.34 2.95 19.39
CA ALA A 10 -13.96 4.19 18.72
C ALA A 10 -14.94 4.54 17.58
N THR A 11 -15.30 3.56 16.73
CA THR A 11 -16.25 3.77 15.63
C THR A 11 -17.61 4.21 16.15
N ARG A 12 -18.11 3.55 17.21
CA ARG A 12 -19.37 3.96 17.84
C ARG A 12 -19.30 5.38 18.36
N PHE A 13 -18.24 5.72 19.08
CA PHE A 13 -18.02 7.06 19.61
C PHE A 13 -18.07 8.09 18.48
N LEU A 14 -17.27 7.91 17.43
CA LEU A 14 -17.22 8.85 16.29
C LEU A 14 -18.56 9.00 15.57
N LEU A 15 -19.37 7.93 15.47
CA LEU A 15 -20.68 7.96 14.82
C LEU A 15 -21.80 8.57 15.68
N THR A 16 -21.66 8.58 17.00
CA THR A 16 -22.75 8.99 17.91
C THR A 16 -22.42 10.22 18.76
N HIS A 17 -21.16 10.71 18.70
CA HIS A 17 -20.75 11.88 19.45
C HIS A 17 -21.23 13.15 18.76
N GLU A 18 -22.01 13.94 19.47
CA GLU A 18 -22.44 15.27 19.05
C GLU A 18 -21.56 16.32 19.73
N GLY A 19 -20.81 17.09 18.94
CA GLY A 19 -19.92 18.15 19.43
C GLY A 19 -18.44 17.90 19.18
N PRO A 20 -17.58 18.84 19.60
CA PRO A 20 -16.14 18.75 19.39
C PRO A 20 -15.51 17.67 20.29
N PHE A 21 -14.54 16.92 19.75
CA PHE A 21 -13.70 16.00 20.50
C PHE A 21 -12.22 16.38 20.35
N ARG A 22 -11.44 16.07 21.37
CA ARG A 22 -10.01 16.36 21.39
C ARG A 22 -9.25 15.28 20.63
N ILE A 23 -8.35 15.69 19.74
CA ILE A 23 -7.39 14.82 19.08
C ILE A 23 -5.98 15.28 19.38
N TYR A 24 -5.03 14.38 19.30
CA TYR A 24 -3.61 14.71 19.30
C TYR A 24 -2.92 13.94 18.18
N CYS A 25 -1.88 14.55 17.60
CA CYS A 25 -1.06 13.90 16.59
C CYS A 25 0.21 13.37 17.27
N ARG A 26 0.51 12.10 17.01
CA ARG A 26 1.78 11.50 17.41
C ARG A 26 2.61 11.24 16.16
N SER A 27 3.80 11.80 16.11
CA SER A 27 4.73 11.55 15.01
C SER A 27 5.12 10.07 14.97
N ASN A 28 5.15 9.51 13.75
CA ASN A 28 5.72 8.20 13.47
C ASN A 28 6.96 8.37 12.57
N PRO A 29 8.16 8.53 13.15
CA PRO A 29 9.38 8.74 12.37
C PRO A 29 9.76 7.54 11.50
N GLY A 30 9.18 6.37 11.74
CA GLY A 30 9.38 5.17 10.92
C GLY A 30 8.51 5.10 9.68
N PHE A 31 7.50 5.99 9.53
CA PHE A 31 6.58 5.98 8.40
C PHE A 31 6.34 7.41 7.90
N HIS A 32 7.12 7.84 6.96
CA HIS A 32 7.04 9.15 6.31
C HIS A 32 7.54 9.03 4.87
N LEU A 33 7.24 10.02 4.05
CA LEU A 33 7.72 10.09 2.68
C LEU A 33 9.24 10.23 2.67
N ALA A 34 9.94 9.20 2.25
CA ALA A 34 11.40 9.16 2.23
C ALA A 34 11.95 9.23 0.80
N GLY A 35 13.27 9.49 0.70
CA GLY A 35 14.00 9.62 -0.56
C GLY A 35 13.85 10.97 -1.23
N SER A 36 14.56 11.14 -2.35
CA SER A 36 14.47 12.33 -3.21
C SER A 36 13.20 12.28 -4.08
N ALA A 37 12.92 13.39 -4.79
CA ALA A 37 11.83 13.45 -5.76
C ALA A 37 11.98 12.43 -6.91
N ASP A 38 13.21 11.96 -7.17
CA ASP A 38 13.50 10.99 -8.23
C ASP A 38 13.45 9.52 -7.75
N THR A 39 13.31 9.30 -6.44
CA THR A 39 13.27 7.94 -5.88
C THR A 39 11.91 7.30 -6.18
N PRO A 40 11.82 6.20 -6.94
CA PRO A 40 10.54 5.54 -7.21
C PRO A 40 9.86 5.03 -5.94
N LEU A 41 8.52 4.94 -5.98
CA LEU A 41 7.72 4.40 -4.89
C LEU A 41 6.93 3.17 -5.31
N ILE A 42 6.98 2.12 -4.50
CA ILE A 42 6.09 0.98 -4.57
C ILE A 42 5.27 0.94 -3.28
N LEU A 43 3.98 1.18 -3.39
CA LEU A 43 3.03 1.22 -2.29
C LEU A 43 2.17 -0.04 -2.33
N ILE A 44 2.11 -0.79 -1.22
CA ILE A 44 1.34 -2.04 -1.15
C ILE A 44 0.41 -1.96 0.04
N GLY A 45 -0.90 -1.97 -0.24
CA GLY A 45 -1.93 -1.84 0.79
C GLY A 45 -2.98 -2.93 0.70
N THR A 46 -3.40 -3.47 1.86
CA THR A 46 -4.54 -4.39 1.91
C THR A 46 -5.58 -3.90 2.91
N GLY A 47 -6.84 -3.91 2.50
CA GLY A 47 -7.95 -3.43 3.33
C GLY A 47 -7.74 -1.99 3.77
N THR A 48 -7.98 -1.73 5.05
CA THR A 48 -7.76 -0.39 5.65
C THR A 48 -6.29 0.05 5.68
N GLY A 49 -5.35 -0.84 5.38
CA GLY A 49 -3.93 -0.50 5.23
C GLY A 49 -3.64 0.48 4.09
N ILE A 50 -4.59 0.72 3.19
CA ILE A 50 -4.49 1.77 2.18
C ILE A 50 -4.45 3.19 2.79
N ALA A 51 -5.08 3.42 3.95
CA ALA A 51 -5.21 4.76 4.54
C ALA A 51 -3.87 5.47 4.81
N PRO A 52 -2.84 4.86 5.42
CA PRO A 52 -1.51 5.47 5.52
C PRO A 52 -0.87 5.79 4.17
N LEU A 53 -1.08 4.95 3.15
CA LEU A 53 -0.54 5.16 1.81
C LEU A 53 -1.23 6.34 1.11
N MET A 54 -2.54 6.52 1.32
CA MET A 54 -3.25 7.72 0.89
C MET A 54 -2.67 8.98 1.54
N GLY A 55 -2.20 8.88 2.79
CA GLY A 55 -1.49 9.97 3.46
C GLY A 55 -0.24 10.40 2.69
N LEU A 56 0.60 9.44 2.26
CA LEU A 56 1.80 9.71 1.46
C LEU A 56 1.46 10.32 0.09
N LEU A 57 0.44 9.80 -0.60
CA LEU A 57 0.01 10.32 -1.90
C LEU A 57 -0.53 11.76 -1.77
N ARG A 58 -1.32 12.06 -0.74
CA ARG A 58 -1.81 13.42 -0.45
C ARG A 58 -0.65 14.37 -0.11
N GLU A 59 0.35 13.90 0.62
CA GLU A 59 1.55 14.67 0.91
C GLU A 59 2.29 15.02 -0.39
N MET A 60 2.50 14.04 -1.28
CA MET A 60 3.08 14.28 -2.62
C MET A 60 2.26 15.29 -3.42
N GLN A 61 0.94 15.16 -3.44
CA GLN A 61 0.04 16.10 -4.11
C GLN A 61 0.21 17.52 -3.56
N ALA A 62 0.16 17.69 -2.24
CA ALA A 62 0.28 18.99 -1.57
C ALA A 62 1.64 19.66 -1.80
N GLN A 63 2.70 18.88 -1.90
CA GLN A 63 4.06 19.36 -2.15
C GLN A 63 4.40 19.49 -3.63
N GLY A 64 3.48 19.13 -4.54
CA GLY A 64 3.73 19.13 -5.99
C GLY A 64 4.76 18.09 -6.45
N ILE A 65 5.04 17.08 -5.63
CA ILE A 65 6.00 16.02 -5.96
C ILE A 65 5.38 15.08 -6.99
N ARG A 66 6.13 14.83 -8.06
CA ARG A 66 5.78 13.87 -9.12
C ARG A 66 6.97 12.95 -9.31
N ARG A 67 6.78 11.65 -9.00
CA ARG A 67 7.80 10.62 -9.16
C ARG A 67 7.17 9.30 -9.59
N GLU A 68 7.97 8.41 -10.12
CA GLU A 68 7.53 7.09 -10.53
C GLU A 68 6.91 6.36 -9.33
N THR A 69 5.58 6.13 -9.36
CA THR A 69 4.82 5.59 -8.23
C THR A 69 3.86 4.51 -8.70
N VAL A 70 3.92 3.36 -8.05
CA VAL A 70 2.97 2.25 -8.25
C VAL A 70 2.28 1.95 -6.93
N LEU A 71 0.96 1.85 -6.95
CA LEU A 71 0.17 1.36 -5.81
C LEU A 71 -0.46 0.01 -6.17
N ILE A 72 -0.20 -1.00 -5.35
CA ILE A 72 -0.85 -2.31 -5.40
C ILE A 72 -1.84 -2.38 -4.25
N PHE A 73 -3.13 -2.41 -4.56
CA PHE A 73 -4.21 -2.44 -3.58
C PHE A 73 -4.95 -3.78 -3.60
N GLY A 74 -5.01 -4.44 -2.46
CA GLY A 74 -5.71 -5.72 -2.29
C GLY A 74 -6.90 -5.65 -1.35
N GLU A 75 -8.05 -6.23 -1.78
CA GLU A 75 -9.25 -6.40 -0.96
C GLU A 75 -10.09 -7.62 -1.46
N LYS A 76 -11.28 -7.79 -0.94
CA LYS A 76 -12.15 -8.94 -1.29
C LYS A 76 -12.92 -8.69 -2.57
N HIS A 77 -13.77 -7.68 -2.60
CA HIS A 77 -14.66 -7.37 -3.71
C HIS A 77 -14.46 -5.95 -4.21
N ARG A 78 -14.33 -5.77 -5.52
CA ARG A 78 -14.22 -4.44 -6.13
C ARG A 78 -15.45 -3.61 -5.87
N SER A 79 -16.64 -4.19 -6.01
CA SER A 79 -17.92 -3.47 -5.91
C SER A 79 -18.25 -2.96 -4.50
N GLU A 80 -17.64 -3.55 -3.46
CA GLU A 80 -17.99 -3.27 -2.07
C GLU A 80 -16.81 -2.69 -1.27
N ASP A 81 -15.59 -3.12 -1.61
CA ASP A 81 -14.42 -2.95 -0.76
C ASP A 81 -13.35 -2.05 -1.40
N PHE A 82 -13.59 -1.46 -2.58
CA PHE A 82 -12.60 -0.59 -3.23
C PHE A 82 -12.56 0.78 -2.56
N LEU A 83 -11.82 0.87 -1.47
CA LEU A 83 -11.62 2.11 -0.72
C LEU A 83 -10.88 3.16 -1.56
N TYR A 84 -11.33 4.41 -1.48
CA TYR A 84 -10.73 5.58 -2.15
C TYR A 84 -10.68 5.50 -3.68
N GLU A 85 -11.53 4.70 -4.34
CA GLU A 85 -11.46 4.48 -5.79
C GLU A 85 -11.43 5.78 -6.59
N ASP A 86 -12.36 6.71 -6.33
CA ASP A 86 -12.46 7.97 -7.07
C ASP A 86 -11.26 8.88 -6.82
N GLU A 87 -10.78 8.94 -5.57
CA GLU A 87 -9.60 9.73 -5.22
C GLU A 87 -8.33 9.17 -5.85
N LEU A 88 -8.17 7.86 -5.89
CA LEU A 88 -7.04 7.21 -6.55
C LEU A 88 -7.02 7.48 -8.06
N LYS A 89 -8.18 7.45 -8.72
CA LYS A 89 -8.31 7.82 -10.13
C LYS A 89 -7.96 9.29 -10.38
N ALA A 90 -8.38 10.19 -9.49
CA ALA A 90 -8.02 11.60 -9.57
C ALA A 90 -6.50 11.79 -9.42
N LEU A 91 -5.88 11.15 -8.44
CA LEU A 91 -4.43 11.20 -8.25
C LEU A 91 -3.64 10.65 -9.45
N GLN A 92 -4.19 9.65 -10.16
CA GLN A 92 -3.60 9.17 -11.42
C GLN A 92 -3.71 10.22 -12.53
N GLN A 93 -4.88 10.84 -12.69
CA GLN A 93 -5.09 11.90 -13.69
C GLN A 93 -4.19 13.12 -13.44
N GLU A 94 -3.93 13.44 -12.19
CA GLU A 94 -3.01 14.51 -11.78
C GLU A 94 -1.52 14.13 -11.88
N GLY A 95 -1.20 12.88 -12.19
CA GLY A 95 0.17 12.37 -12.29
C GLY A 95 0.89 12.24 -10.94
N VAL A 96 0.17 12.24 -9.82
CA VAL A 96 0.71 11.95 -8.47
C VAL A 96 0.92 10.44 -8.30
N LEU A 97 -0.09 9.65 -8.69
CA LEU A 97 -0.01 8.21 -8.76
C LEU A 97 0.20 7.80 -10.22
N GLY A 98 1.32 7.13 -10.50
CA GLY A 98 1.63 6.68 -11.86
C GLY A 98 0.76 5.49 -12.28
N GLU A 99 0.72 4.43 -11.47
CA GLU A 99 -0.01 3.21 -11.79
C GLU A 99 -0.76 2.67 -10.57
N LEU A 100 -1.98 2.20 -10.80
CA LEU A 100 -2.82 1.54 -9.82
C LEU A 100 -3.08 0.10 -10.25
N ILE A 101 -2.56 -0.84 -9.50
CA ILE A 101 -2.77 -2.27 -9.67
C ILE A 101 -3.71 -2.75 -8.57
N THR A 102 -4.75 -3.50 -8.92
CA THR A 102 -5.73 -3.99 -7.95
C THR A 102 -5.78 -5.50 -7.89
N ALA A 103 -5.91 -6.06 -6.69
CA ALA A 103 -6.02 -7.48 -6.43
C ALA A 103 -7.26 -7.77 -5.58
N PHE A 104 -8.38 -8.12 -6.25
CA PHE A 104 -9.63 -8.47 -5.57
C PHE A 104 -9.76 -9.98 -5.44
N SER A 105 -9.62 -10.47 -4.22
CA SER A 105 -9.43 -11.90 -3.94
C SER A 105 -10.69 -12.76 -4.09
N ARG A 106 -11.85 -12.17 -4.35
CA ARG A 106 -13.13 -12.87 -4.46
C ARG A 106 -13.95 -12.50 -5.71
N ASP A 107 -13.37 -11.76 -6.63
CA ASP A 107 -14.08 -11.36 -7.85
C ASP A 107 -13.91 -12.38 -8.99
N GLY A 108 -12.87 -13.22 -8.94
CA GLY A 108 -12.61 -14.28 -9.89
C GLY A 108 -12.90 -15.68 -9.35
N ALA A 109 -12.76 -16.70 -10.21
CA ALA A 109 -12.83 -18.11 -9.83
C ALA A 109 -11.70 -18.49 -8.87
N ASP A 110 -10.51 -17.95 -9.11
CA ASP A 110 -9.33 -18.15 -8.29
C ASP A 110 -9.07 -16.93 -7.41
N LYS A 111 -8.49 -17.18 -6.25
CA LYS A 111 -8.12 -16.11 -5.32
C LYS A 111 -6.92 -15.34 -5.85
N TYR A 112 -7.08 -14.03 -6.02
CA TYR A 112 -6.03 -13.15 -6.49
C TYR A 112 -5.64 -12.15 -5.40
N TYR A 113 -4.41 -12.23 -4.92
CA TYR A 113 -3.87 -11.40 -3.83
C TYR A 113 -2.73 -10.53 -4.33
N VAL A 114 -2.29 -9.57 -3.50
CA VAL A 114 -1.21 -8.62 -3.84
C VAL A 114 0.11 -9.32 -4.24
N GLN A 115 0.45 -10.46 -3.65
CA GLN A 115 1.65 -11.21 -4.05
C GLN A 115 1.55 -11.77 -5.47
N HIS A 116 0.36 -12.14 -5.95
CA HIS A 116 0.14 -12.55 -7.33
C HIS A 116 0.28 -11.34 -8.25
N ALA A 117 -0.28 -10.19 -7.86
CA ALA A 117 -0.12 -8.95 -8.61
C ALA A 117 1.35 -8.50 -8.70
N ILE A 118 2.15 -8.68 -7.65
CA ILE A 118 3.61 -8.43 -7.70
C ILE A 118 4.28 -9.33 -8.74
N ALA A 119 3.95 -10.62 -8.77
CA ALA A 119 4.51 -11.56 -9.73
C ALA A 119 4.11 -11.24 -11.17
N ASP A 120 2.83 -10.95 -11.41
CA ASP A 120 2.30 -10.64 -12.75
C ASP A 120 2.86 -9.31 -13.30
N HIS A 121 3.24 -8.38 -12.43
CA HIS A 121 3.82 -7.07 -12.82
C HIS A 121 5.33 -7.00 -12.56
N ALA A 122 6.02 -8.13 -12.54
CA ALA A 122 7.46 -8.23 -12.28
C ALA A 122 8.28 -7.33 -13.21
N ASP A 123 7.96 -7.29 -14.49
CA ASP A 123 8.67 -6.49 -15.50
C ASP A 123 8.52 -4.98 -15.26
N ARG A 124 7.44 -4.56 -14.61
CA ARG A 124 7.19 -3.18 -14.21
C ARG A 124 7.90 -2.82 -12.92
N LEU A 125 7.90 -3.73 -11.93
CA LEU A 125 8.42 -3.47 -10.59
C LEU A 125 9.94 -3.62 -10.50
N ARG A 126 10.52 -4.57 -11.23
CA ARG A 126 11.98 -4.83 -11.20
C ARG A 126 12.82 -3.60 -11.55
N PRO A 127 12.57 -2.87 -12.65
CA PRO A 127 13.34 -1.66 -12.96
C PRO A 127 13.23 -0.58 -11.88
N MET A 128 12.09 -0.47 -11.19
CA MET A 128 11.93 0.46 -10.08
C MET A 128 12.82 0.07 -8.88
N LEU A 129 12.85 -1.22 -8.54
CA LEU A 129 13.72 -1.73 -7.47
C LEU A 129 15.20 -1.55 -7.81
N GLU A 130 15.60 -1.77 -9.06
CA GLU A 130 16.97 -1.54 -9.55
C GLU A 130 17.39 -0.07 -9.47
N LYS A 131 16.43 0.85 -9.56
CA LYS A 131 16.62 2.30 -9.31
C LYS A 131 16.60 2.68 -7.83
N GLY A 132 16.43 1.71 -6.92
CA GLY A 132 16.37 1.95 -5.49
C GLY A 132 15.01 2.42 -4.98
N ALA A 133 13.92 1.92 -5.56
CA ALA A 133 12.57 2.24 -5.11
C ALA A 133 12.37 2.02 -3.61
N HIS A 134 11.66 2.94 -2.96
CA HIS A 134 11.18 2.73 -1.61
C HIS A 134 9.88 1.94 -1.63
N VAL A 135 9.82 0.88 -0.84
CA VAL A 135 8.64 0.01 -0.73
C VAL A 135 7.95 0.25 0.61
N TYR A 136 6.66 0.59 0.56
CA TYR A 136 5.80 0.75 1.74
C TYR A 136 4.74 -0.33 1.74
N VAL A 137 4.65 -1.07 2.84
CA VAL A 137 3.67 -2.15 2.99
C VAL A 137 2.78 -1.88 4.19
N CYS A 138 1.48 -1.81 3.97
CA CYS A 138 0.48 -1.56 5.00
C CYS A 138 -0.68 -2.53 4.92
N GLY A 139 -0.98 -3.21 6.03
CA GLY A 139 -2.10 -4.16 6.10
C GLY A 139 -2.00 -5.08 7.30
N ASN A 140 -2.74 -6.18 7.26
CA ASN A 140 -2.70 -7.17 8.33
C ASN A 140 -1.36 -7.92 8.34
N LYS A 141 -0.56 -7.65 9.36
CA LYS A 141 0.82 -8.15 9.52
C LYS A 141 0.94 -9.68 9.41
N ALA A 142 -0.04 -10.43 9.90
CA ALA A 142 0.09 -11.88 10.10
C ALA A 142 0.39 -12.69 8.82
N HIS A 143 0.02 -12.17 7.64
CA HIS A 143 0.17 -12.90 6.36
C HIS A 143 0.71 -12.03 5.23
N LEU A 144 0.56 -10.70 5.31
CA LEU A 144 0.94 -9.80 4.24
C LEU A 144 2.45 -9.67 4.11
N GLU A 145 3.13 -9.48 5.23
CA GLU A 145 4.59 -9.22 5.27
C GLU A 145 5.36 -10.37 4.63
N GLU A 146 5.09 -11.60 5.06
CA GLU A 146 5.76 -12.80 4.54
C GLU A 146 5.44 -13.04 3.06
N ALA A 147 4.17 -12.93 2.65
CA ALA A 147 3.75 -13.15 1.27
C ALA A 147 4.35 -12.12 0.30
N VAL A 148 4.39 -10.85 0.70
CA VAL A 148 5.02 -9.77 -0.07
C VAL A 148 6.54 -9.99 -0.13
N ALA A 149 7.15 -10.39 0.98
CA ALA A 149 8.56 -10.72 1.05
C ALA A 149 8.94 -11.78 0.04
N GLN A 150 8.27 -12.92 0.08
CA GLN A 150 8.54 -14.03 -0.84
C GLN A 150 8.32 -13.64 -2.31
N ALA A 151 7.30 -12.82 -2.59
CA ALA A 151 7.07 -12.35 -3.96
C ALA A 151 8.22 -11.48 -4.46
N PHE A 152 8.74 -10.58 -3.63
CA PHE A 152 9.90 -9.75 -3.99
C PHE A 152 11.18 -10.57 -4.06
N ASP A 153 11.42 -11.52 -3.16
CA ASP A 153 12.58 -12.41 -3.21
C ASP A 153 12.60 -13.19 -4.55
N THR A 154 11.44 -13.70 -4.97
CA THR A 154 11.30 -14.39 -6.25
C THR A 154 11.55 -13.46 -7.43
N LEU A 155 11.02 -12.24 -7.38
CA LEU A 155 11.21 -11.22 -8.41
C LEU A 155 12.69 -10.83 -8.53
N MET A 156 13.40 -10.76 -7.40
CA MET A 156 14.79 -10.34 -7.32
C MET A 156 15.78 -11.46 -7.64
N ALA A 157 15.43 -12.72 -7.37
CA ALA A 157 16.26 -13.89 -7.70
C ALA A 157 16.58 -14.00 -9.20
N ASN A 158 15.75 -13.39 -10.05
CA ASN A 158 15.94 -13.33 -11.50
C ASN A 158 16.61 -12.03 -11.99
N SER A 159 17.19 -11.23 -11.07
CA SER A 159 17.87 -9.98 -11.39
C SER A 159 19.39 -10.15 -11.26
N ASP A 160 20.14 -9.98 -12.34
CA ASP A 160 21.61 -10.04 -12.36
C ASP A 160 22.29 -8.88 -11.60
N ARG A 161 21.51 -7.88 -11.18
CA ARG A 161 22.02 -6.62 -10.61
C ARG A 161 21.90 -6.47 -9.10
N LEU A 162 21.15 -7.35 -8.45
CA LEU A 162 20.88 -7.24 -7.02
C LEU A 162 21.38 -8.50 -6.30
N PRO A 163 22.24 -8.35 -5.28
CA PRO A 163 22.67 -9.49 -4.50
C PRO A 163 21.49 -10.16 -3.82
N ALA A 164 21.35 -11.45 -3.99
CA ALA A 164 20.25 -12.31 -3.56
C ALA A 164 20.00 -12.37 -2.04
N ASN A 165 20.68 -11.57 -1.21
CA ASN A 165 20.57 -11.63 0.22
C ASN A 165 20.60 -10.23 0.86
N ASP A 166 19.67 -9.94 1.73
CA ASP A 166 19.73 -9.03 2.89
C ASP A 166 19.27 -7.57 2.76
N ARG A 167 18.95 -6.97 1.58
CA ARG A 167 18.84 -5.49 1.57
C ARG A 167 17.43 -4.92 1.70
N TRP A 168 16.43 -5.51 1.13
CA TRP A 168 15.10 -4.90 1.15
C TRP A 168 14.36 -5.11 2.49
N TRP A 169 14.60 -6.23 3.20
CA TRP A 169 14.12 -6.46 4.56
C TRP A 169 14.63 -5.43 5.57
N LYS A 170 15.85 -4.94 5.41
CA LYS A 170 16.40 -3.90 6.26
C LYS A 170 15.78 -2.53 6.04
N LEU A 171 15.22 -2.28 4.85
CA LEU A 171 14.49 -1.05 4.53
C LEU A 171 13.08 -1.04 5.16
N MET A 172 12.44 -2.18 5.35
CA MET A 172 11.12 -2.31 5.98
C MET A 172 11.15 -2.26 7.52
N GLN A 173 12.30 -2.47 8.16
CA GLN A 173 12.46 -2.51 9.62
C GLN A 173 13.01 -1.21 10.24
N ARG A 174 13.22 -0.16 9.44
CA ARG A 174 13.78 1.12 9.93
C ARG A 174 12.71 2.15 10.17
#